data_48857525265f6ce50e976612c4b259ef
#
_entry.id   48857525265f6ce50e976612c4b259ef
#
_cell.length_a   1.000
_cell.length_b   1.000
_cell.length_c   1.000
_cell.angle_alpha   90.00
_cell.angle_beta   90.00
_cell.angle_gamma   90.00
#
_symmetry.space_group_name_H-M   'P 1'
#
loop_
_entity.id
_entity.type
_entity.pdbx_description
1 polymer ?
#
loop_
_entity_poly.entity_id
_entity_poly.type
_entity_poly.pdbx_seq_one_letter_code
_entity_poly.pdbx_strand_id
1 'polypeptide(L)'
;MYVLYPERSVSIVNEMKDRAEKGEQIFCDIYMDAEKQADPAKRNTGLFFFRGNPGEKFAITNSGVGFVYVAAMHDSFPHMQELARRGYNAFALIYRPGAQTACENLARAIAFIHEHAGELQVDTEGDSLWGGSAGARMAAWLGSYGTAAFGEKVYEKSSRLM
;
A
#
# COMPACT_ATOMS: atom_id res chain seq x y z
N MET A 1 19.42 -0.33 13.36
CA MET A 1 18.83 -1.28 14.35
C MET A 1 17.36 -0.93 14.46
N TYR A 2 16.46 -1.77 14.00
CA TYR A 2 15.01 -1.55 14.16
C TYR A 2 14.64 -1.86 15.61
N VAL A 3 14.10 -0.88 16.32
CA VAL A 3 13.57 -1.10 17.67
C VAL A 3 12.13 -1.51 17.52
N LEU A 4 11.82 -2.77 17.83
CA LEU A 4 10.46 -3.25 17.95
C LEU A 4 9.87 -2.76 19.28
N TYR A 5 8.72 -2.12 19.19
CA TYR A 5 7.88 -1.82 20.36
C TYR A 5 6.69 -2.78 20.36
N PRO A 6 6.79 -3.93 21.02
CA PRO A 6 5.76 -4.98 20.96
C PRO A 6 4.37 -4.49 21.34
N GLU A 7 4.29 -3.67 22.39
CA GLU A 7 3.03 -3.09 22.86
C GLU A 7 2.33 -2.24 21.80
N ARG A 8 3.12 -1.44 21.04
CA ARG A 8 2.58 -0.63 19.96
C ARG A 8 2.07 -1.49 18.81
N SER A 9 2.81 -2.53 18.43
CA SER A 9 2.38 -3.47 17.40
C SER A 9 1.10 -4.18 17.77
N VAL A 10 1.00 -4.66 19.01
CA VAL A 10 -0.22 -5.28 19.55
C VAL A 10 -1.40 -4.30 19.52
N SER A 11 -1.18 -3.07 19.96
CA SER A 11 -2.22 -2.02 19.93
C SER A 11 -2.74 -1.75 18.51
N ILE A 12 -1.84 -1.67 17.52
CA ILE A 12 -2.23 -1.46 16.12
C ILE A 12 -3.05 -2.63 15.58
N VAL A 13 -2.61 -3.86 15.84
CA VAL A 13 -3.32 -5.07 15.37
C VAL A 13 -4.70 -5.18 16.00
N ASN A 14 -4.82 -4.89 17.30
CA ASN A 14 -6.11 -4.91 18.00
C ASN A 14 -7.06 -3.84 17.42
N GLU A 15 -6.57 -2.62 17.19
CA GLU A 15 -7.37 -1.56 16.55
C GLU A 15 -7.86 -1.98 15.16
N MET A 16 -6.99 -2.58 14.34
CA MET A 16 -7.37 -3.07 13.01
C MET A 16 -8.40 -4.21 13.10
N LYS A 17 -8.24 -5.12 14.05
CA LYS A 17 -9.18 -6.20 14.31
C LYS A 17 -10.55 -5.67 14.71
N ASP A 18 -10.60 -4.73 15.67
CA ASP A 18 -11.85 -4.10 16.13
C ASP A 18 -12.58 -3.38 14.99
N ARG A 19 -11.84 -2.75 14.07
CA ARG A 19 -12.40 -2.09 12.89
C ARG A 19 -12.94 -3.11 11.89
N ALA A 20 -12.22 -4.20 11.65
CA ALA A 20 -12.67 -5.28 10.77
C ALA A 20 -13.95 -5.94 11.32
N GLU A 21 -14.04 -6.16 12.62
CA GLU A 21 -15.23 -6.72 13.30
C GLU A 21 -16.46 -5.80 13.18
N LYS A 22 -16.25 -4.49 13.03
CA LYS A 22 -17.29 -3.49 12.73
C LYS A 22 -17.66 -3.40 11.25
N GLY A 23 -17.05 -4.23 10.39
CA GLY A 23 -17.30 -4.26 8.96
C GLY A 23 -16.52 -3.19 8.16
N GLU A 24 -15.53 -2.54 8.76
CA GLU A 24 -14.68 -1.61 8.02
C GLU A 24 -13.69 -2.36 7.13
N GLN A 25 -13.46 -1.83 5.95
CA GLN A 25 -12.42 -2.34 5.05
C GLN A 25 -11.05 -1.95 5.57
N ILE A 26 -10.28 -2.92 6.06
CA ILE A 26 -8.92 -2.74 6.57
C ILE A 26 -7.85 -3.21 5.61
N PHE A 27 -8.22 -3.95 4.57
CA PHE A 27 -7.32 -4.44 3.53
C PHE A 27 -7.96 -4.29 2.16
N CYS A 28 -7.20 -3.75 1.21
CA CYS A 28 -7.58 -3.63 -0.19
C CYS A 28 -6.74 -4.58 -1.02
N ASP A 29 -7.41 -5.48 -1.69
CA ASP A 29 -6.80 -6.38 -2.66
C ASP A 29 -6.61 -5.64 -3.98
N ILE A 30 -5.38 -5.46 -4.41
CA ILE A 30 -5.05 -4.70 -5.63
C ILE A 30 -4.96 -5.57 -6.88
N TYR A 31 -5.13 -6.89 -6.75
CA TYR A 31 -5.11 -7.83 -7.86
C TYR A 31 -6.40 -8.63 -7.94
N MET A 32 -6.90 -8.83 -9.15
CA MET A 32 -8.08 -9.66 -9.40
C MET A 32 -7.78 -11.15 -9.17
N ASP A 33 -8.82 -11.94 -8.91
CA ASP A 33 -8.69 -13.37 -8.65
C ASP A 33 -8.03 -14.11 -9.82
N ALA A 34 -8.33 -13.75 -11.06
CA ALA A 34 -7.69 -14.31 -12.24
C ALA A 34 -6.17 -14.06 -12.27
N GLU A 35 -5.72 -12.86 -11.85
CA GLU A 35 -4.31 -12.52 -11.76
C GLU A 35 -3.60 -13.32 -10.65
N LYS A 36 -4.27 -13.55 -9.52
CA LYS A 36 -3.75 -14.35 -8.40
C LYS A 36 -3.74 -15.85 -8.71
N GLN A 37 -4.63 -16.33 -9.57
CA GLN A 37 -4.60 -17.70 -10.08
C GLN A 37 -3.43 -17.91 -11.05
N ALA A 38 -3.17 -16.94 -11.93
CA ALA A 38 -2.06 -16.96 -12.86
C ALA A 38 -0.70 -16.77 -12.17
N ASP A 39 -0.64 -15.97 -11.10
CA ASP A 39 0.56 -15.73 -10.29
C ASP A 39 0.22 -15.77 -8.80
N PRO A 40 0.38 -16.94 -8.14
CA PRO A 40 0.07 -17.10 -6.72
C PRO A 40 0.83 -16.16 -5.77
N ALA A 41 1.97 -15.59 -6.20
CA ALA A 41 2.73 -14.63 -5.40
C ALA A 41 1.96 -13.31 -5.17
N LYS A 42 0.95 -13.03 -6.01
CA LYS A 42 0.09 -11.85 -5.88
C LYS A 42 -0.93 -11.96 -4.73
N ARG A 43 -1.18 -13.16 -4.19
CA ARG A 43 -2.22 -13.39 -3.17
C ARG A 43 -2.04 -12.61 -1.88
N ASN A 44 -0.79 -12.32 -1.52
CA ASN A 44 -0.45 -11.60 -0.29
C ASN A 44 0.02 -10.17 -0.58
N THR A 45 -0.33 -9.62 -1.74
CA THR A 45 0.03 -8.26 -2.17
C THR A 45 -1.19 -7.37 -2.12
N GLY A 46 -1.11 -6.26 -1.42
CA GLY A 46 -2.24 -5.35 -1.26
C GLY A 46 -1.93 -4.20 -0.32
N LEU A 47 -2.96 -3.48 0.06
CA LEU A 47 -2.88 -2.28 0.88
C LEU A 47 -3.61 -2.47 2.20
N PHE A 48 -2.92 -2.34 3.32
CA PHE A 48 -3.60 -2.11 4.59
C PHE A 48 -4.07 -0.66 4.65
N PHE A 49 -5.36 -0.47 4.90
CA PHE A 49 -6.00 0.84 4.93
C PHE A 49 -6.26 1.33 6.36
N PHE A 50 -5.60 2.40 6.71
CA PHE A 50 -5.80 3.17 7.92
C PHE A 50 -6.67 4.38 7.56
N ARG A 51 -7.98 4.25 7.75
CA ARG A 51 -8.95 5.26 7.35
C ARG A 51 -8.87 6.48 8.26
N GLY A 52 -8.77 7.66 7.65
CA GLY A 52 -8.93 8.97 8.26
C GLY A 52 -10.33 9.54 8.08
N ASN A 53 -10.44 10.83 7.83
CA ASN A 53 -11.70 11.46 7.50
C ASN A 53 -12.10 11.22 6.05
N PRO A 54 -13.40 11.03 5.75
CA PRO A 54 -13.87 10.92 4.38
C PRO A 54 -13.51 12.15 3.54
N GLY A 55 -13.03 11.91 2.32
CA GLY A 55 -12.67 12.97 1.38
C GLY A 55 -11.32 13.64 1.66
N GLU A 56 -10.58 13.22 2.66
CA GLU A 56 -9.23 13.72 2.90
C GLU A 56 -8.18 13.04 2.02
N LYS A 57 -7.08 13.75 1.83
CA LYS A 57 -5.91 13.29 1.07
C LYS A 57 -5.35 11.98 1.62
N PHE A 58 -4.60 11.27 0.78
CA PHE A 58 -4.00 10.03 1.20
C PHE A 58 -2.47 10.01 1.11
N ALA A 59 -1.88 9.12 1.90
CA ALA A 59 -0.48 8.76 1.84
C ALA A 59 -0.32 7.26 1.65
N ILE A 60 0.67 6.85 0.85
CA ILE A 60 1.10 5.44 0.77
C ILE A 60 2.49 5.32 1.37
N THR A 61 2.68 4.37 2.29
CA THR A 61 4.01 4.06 2.83
C THR A 61 4.50 2.70 2.34
N ASN A 62 5.79 2.67 2.06
CA ASN A 62 6.52 1.51 1.58
C ASN A 62 7.62 1.16 2.59
N SER A 63 7.55 -0.03 3.17
CA SER A 63 8.54 -0.48 4.15
C SER A 63 9.88 -0.79 3.51
N GLY A 64 10.94 -0.66 4.30
CA GLY A 64 12.29 -1.00 3.90
C GLY A 64 12.60 -2.51 3.89
N VAL A 65 13.86 -2.82 4.15
CA VAL A 65 14.51 -4.14 4.21
C VAL A 65 14.92 -4.71 2.85
N GLY A 66 15.56 -3.85 2.02
CA GLY A 66 16.37 -4.29 0.87
C GLY A 66 15.59 -5.00 -0.24
N PHE A 67 14.27 -4.85 -0.32
CA PHE A 67 13.39 -5.58 -1.24
C PHE A 67 13.34 -7.09 -1.03
N VAL A 68 13.72 -7.57 0.14
CA VAL A 68 13.71 -9.02 0.47
C VAL A 68 12.41 -9.40 1.15
N TYR A 69 11.93 -8.57 2.05
CA TYR A 69 10.61 -8.69 2.70
C TYR A 69 10.05 -7.32 3.10
N VAL A 70 8.81 -7.28 3.57
CA VAL A 70 8.10 -6.05 3.95
C VAL A 70 7.99 -5.95 5.46
N ALA A 71 8.70 -5.01 6.06
CA ALA A 71 8.71 -4.78 7.50
C ALA A 71 7.52 -3.91 7.98
N ALA A 72 6.31 -4.17 7.50
CA ALA A 72 5.15 -3.29 7.66
C ALA A 72 4.82 -2.94 9.11
N MET A 73 4.90 -3.92 10.02
CA MET A 73 4.50 -3.77 11.42
C MET A 73 5.24 -2.70 12.19
N HIS A 74 6.48 -2.41 11.84
CA HIS A 74 7.32 -1.43 12.56
C HIS A 74 7.81 -0.29 11.67
N ASP A 75 7.76 -0.44 10.36
CA ASP A 75 8.26 0.58 9.42
C ASP A 75 7.11 1.35 8.72
N SER A 76 5.90 0.76 8.62
CA SER A 76 4.76 1.38 7.95
C SER A 76 3.58 1.65 8.88
N PHE A 77 3.07 0.63 9.57
CA PHE A 77 1.83 0.70 10.33
C PHE A 77 1.80 1.81 11.39
N PRO A 78 2.88 2.04 12.18
CA PRO A 78 2.85 3.12 13.17
C PRO A 78 2.70 4.51 12.56
N HIS A 79 3.29 4.74 11.39
CA HIS A 79 3.19 6.01 10.68
C HIS A 79 1.80 6.19 10.08
N MET A 80 1.24 5.14 9.49
CA MET A 80 -0.09 5.19 8.88
C MET A 80 -1.19 5.35 9.92
N GLN A 81 -1.07 4.68 11.06
CA GLN A 81 -1.97 4.89 12.19
C GLN A 81 -1.95 6.35 12.68
N GLU A 82 -0.77 6.94 12.80
CA GLU A 82 -0.63 8.34 13.24
C GLU A 82 -1.24 9.32 12.23
N LEU A 83 -1.03 9.09 10.92
CA LEU A 83 -1.67 9.90 9.88
C LEU A 83 -3.19 9.78 9.92
N ALA A 84 -3.72 8.57 10.08
CA ALA A 84 -5.16 8.33 10.19
C ALA A 84 -5.76 9.03 11.42
N ARG A 85 -5.08 9.02 12.56
CA ARG A 85 -5.50 9.76 13.77
C ARG A 85 -5.51 11.27 13.57
N ARG A 86 -4.72 11.79 12.65
CA ARG A 86 -4.71 13.20 12.23
C ARG A 86 -5.75 13.52 11.15
N GLY A 87 -6.52 12.54 10.73
CA GLY A 87 -7.59 12.68 9.75
C GLY A 87 -7.23 12.36 8.30
N TYR A 88 -5.95 12.12 7.98
CA TYR A 88 -5.53 11.74 6.63
C TYR A 88 -5.82 10.26 6.36
N ASN A 89 -6.17 9.92 5.14
CA ASN A 89 -6.26 8.54 4.71
C ASN A 89 -4.85 7.97 4.49
N ALA A 90 -4.58 6.76 4.94
CA ALA A 90 -3.23 6.24 4.91
C ALA A 90 -3.20 4.75 4.53
N PHE A 91 -2.27 4.39 3.65
CA PHE A 91 -2.14 3.03 3.14
C PHE A 91 -0.73 2.49 3.37
N ALA A 92 -0.62 1.27 3.84
CA ALA A 92 0.63 0.55 3.93
C ALA A 92 0.68 -0.55 2.87
N LEU A 93 1.60 -0.45 1.92
CA LEU A 93 1.75 -1.41 0.85
C LEU A 93 2.49 -2.66 1.33
N ILE A 94 1.88 -3.81 1.11
CA ILE A 94 2.54 -5.11 1.15
C ILE A 94 2.88 -5.49 -0.29
N TYR A 95 4.16 -5.41 -0.62
CA TYR A 95 4.67 -5.65 -1.95
C TYR A 95 5.43 -6.98 -2.05
N ARG A 96 5.57 -7.52 -3.26
CA ARG A 96 6.37 -8.72 -3.52
C ARG A 96 7.86 -8.39 -3.53
N PRO A 97 8.74 -9.32 -3.11
CA PRO A 97 10.18 -9.13 -3.16
C PRO A 97 10.72 -8.80 -4.56
N GLY A 98 11.86 -8.10 -4.60
CA GLY A 98 12.50 -7.64 -5.83
C GLY A 98 12.20 -6.18 -6.16
N ALA A 99 13.24 -5.40 -6.49
CA ALA A 99 13.14 -3.95 -6.67
C ALA A 99 12.15 -3.54 -7.79
N GLN A 100 12.23 -4.22 -8.95
CA GLN A 100 11.32 -3.97 -10.08
C GLN A 100 9.88 -4.35 -9.72
N THR A 101 9.67 -5.55 -9.18
CA THR A 101 8.36 -6.06 -8.78
C THR A 101 7.71 -5.18 -7.71
N ALA A 102 8.50 -4.70 -6.74
CA ALA A 102 8.02 -3.79 -5.71
C ALA A 102 7.52 -2.46 -6.31
N CYS A 103 8.24 -1.89 -7.27
CA CYS A 103 7.80 -0.67 -7.96
C CYS A 103 6.55 -0.90 -8.83
N GLU A 104 6.44 -2.06 -9.49
CA GLU A 104 5.22 -2.46 -10.22
C GLU A 104 4.02 -2.59 -9.26
N ASN A 105 4.23 -3.17 -8.07
CA ASN A 105 3.17 -3.25 -7.06
C ASN A 105 2.77 -1.87 -6.53
N LEU A 106 3.71 -0.95 -6.33
CA LEU A 106 3.40 0.42 -5.92
C LEU A 106 2.64 1.17 -7.02
N ALA A 107 3.05 1.06 -8.29
CA ALA A 107 2.32 1.65 -9.41
C ALA A 107 0.89 1.10 -9.50
N ARG A 108 0.70 -0.20 -9.34
CA ARG A 108 -0.62 -0.85 -9.29
C ARG A 108 -1.45 -0.36 -8.11
N ALA A 109 -0.85 -0.20 -6.93
CA ALA A 109 -1.53 0.29 -5.74
C ALA A 109 -2.03 1.73 -5.92
N ILE A 110 -1.21 2.61 -6.51
CA ILE A 110 -1.61 3.99 -6.83
C ILE A 110 -2.79 3.98 -7.80
N ALA A 111 -2.70 3.24 -8.91
CA ALA A 111 -3.78 3.11 -9.88
C ALA A 111 -5.07 2.61 -9.23
N PHE A 112 -4.99 1.57 -8.40
CA PHE A 112 -6.12 1.02 -7.65
C PHE A 112 -6.81 2.08 -6.78
N ILE A 113 -6.05 2.87 -6.02
CA ILE A 113 -6.63 3.91 -5.17
C ILE A 113 -7.33 4.97 -6.01
N HIS A 114 -6.73 5.41 -7.12
CA HIS A 114 -7.36 6.38 -8.03
C HIS A 114 -8.64 5.84 -8.67
N GLU A 115 -8.65 4.58 -9.12
CA GLU A 115 -9.82 3.91 -9.71
C GLU A 115 -10.98 3.75 -8.71
N HIS A 116 -10.67 3.55 -7.42
CA HIS A 116 -11.63 3.31 -6.34
C HIS A 116 -11.78 4.49 -5.36
N ALA A 117 -11.32 5.68 -5.75
CA ALA A 117 -11.27 6.85 -4.86
C ALA A 117 -12.63 7.18 -4.23
N GLY A 118 -13.72 7.05 -5.00
CA GLY A 118 -15.08 7.27 -4.51
C GLY A 118 -15.51 6.26 -3.44
N GLU A 119 -15.22 4.98 -3.64
CA GLU A 119 -15.54 3.90 -2.69
C GLU A 119 -14.68 4.02 -1.42
N LEU A 120 -13.40 4.34 -1.60
CA LEU A 120 -12.45 4.53 -0.51
C LEU A 120 -12.68 5.86 0.22
N GLN A 121 -13.43 6.79 -0.38
CA GLN A 121 -13.67 8.14 0.11
C GLN A 121 -12.37 8.91 0.35
N VAL A 122 -11.47 8.90 -0.63
CA VAL A 122 -10.18 9.60 -0.59
C VAL A 122 -10.11 10.69 -1.65
N ASP A 123 -9.44 11.80 -1.32
CA ASP A 123 -9.04 12.81 -2.29
C ASP A 123 -7.73 12.38 -2.96
N THR A 124 -7.72 12.39 -4.28
CA THR A 124 -6.56 12.02 -5.11
C THR A 124 -5.70 13.20 -5.52
N GLU A 125 -6.08 14.43 -5.13
CA GLU A 125 -5.26 15.61 -5.39
C GLU A 125 -4.23 15.82 -4.27
N GLY A 126 -2.95 15.70 -4.60
CA GLY A 126 -1.84 15.92 -3.68
C GLY A 126 -1.60 14.75 -2.72
N ASP A 127 -1.71 13.53 -3.23
CA ASP A 127 -1.25 12.32 -2.58
C ASP A 127 0.26 12.34 -2.28
N SER A 128 0.69 11.54 -1.34
CA SER A 128 2.09 11.47 -0.94
C SER A 128 2.61 10.03 -0.84
N LEU A 129 3.85 9.84 -1.32
CA LEU A 129 4.56 8.57 -1.23
C LEU A 129 5.63 8.66 -0.14
N TRP A 130 5.58 7.75 0.80
CA TRP A 130 6.49 7.65 1.93
C TRP A 130 7.27 6.34 1.89
N GLY A 131 8.40 6.29 2.57
CA GLY A 131 9.10 5.02 2.72
C GLY A 131 10.40 5.15 3.48
N GLY A 132 10.86 4.03 4.03
CA GLY A 132 12.17 3.86 4.64
C GLY A 132 13.10 3.03 3.75
N SER A 133 14.39 3.34 3.66
CA SER A 133 15.40 2.52 2.96
C SER A 133 14.98 2.11 1.53
N ALA A 134 14.72 0.82 1.27
CA ALA A 134 14.22 0.33 -0.01
C ALA A 134 12.87 0.97 -0.38
N GLY A 135 11.98 1.17 0.59
CA GLY A 135 10.70 1.85 0.36
C GLY A 135 10.86 3.32 -0.04
N ALA A 136 11.86 4.01 0.50
CA ALA A 136 12.19 5.38 0.07
C ALA A 136 12.66 5.42 -1.39
N ARG A 137 13.39 4.39 -1.84
CA ARG A 137 13.76 4.24 -3.26
C ARG A 137 12.54 4.06 -4.15
N MET A 138 11.57 3.24 -3.74
CA MET A 138 10.31 3.07 -4.47
C MET A 138 9.58 4.41 -4.61
N ALA A 139 9.41 5.13 -3.50
CA ALA A 139 8.76 6.43 -3.48
C ALA A 139 9.48 7.45 -4.38
N ALA A 140 10.82 7.52 -4.31
CA ALA A 140 11.62 8.41 -5.13
C ALA A 140 11.55 8.06 -6.62
N TRP A 141 11.60 6.77 -6.98
CA TRP A 141 11.53 6.33 -8.37
C TRP A 141 10.17 6.64 -8.98
N LEU A 142 9.07 6.31 -8.30
CA LEU A 142 7.75 6.62 -8.82
C LEU A 142 7.45 8.12 -8.84
N GLY A 143 7.91 8.87 -7.83
CA GLY A 143 7.80 10.32 -7.82
C GLY A 143 8.60 11.02 -8.93
N SER A 144 9.74 10.42 -9.36
CA SER A 144 10.60 11.00 -10.40
C SER A 144 10.22 10.55 -11.82
N TYR A 145 9.80 9.31 -12.00
CA TYR A 145 9.55 8.71 -13.32
C TYR A 145 8.07 8.48 -13.62
N GLY A 146 7.19 8.69 -12.64
CA GLY A 146 5.76 8.46 -12.75
C GLY A 146 5.37 6.97 -12.70
N THR A 147 4.10 6.73 -12.50
CA THR A 147 3.53 5.37 -12.42
C THR A 147 3.55 4.64 -13.76
N ALA A 148 3.44 5.37 -14.88
CA ALA A 148 3.48 4.81 -16.22
C ALA A 148 4.78 4.05 -16.52
N ALA A 149 5.93 4.53 -16.03
CA ALA A 149 7.22 3.87 -16.22
C ALA A 149 7.27 2.43 -15.64
N PHE A 150 6.41 2.14 -14.63
CA PHE A 150 6.31 0.84 -13.97
C PHE A 150 4.98 0.12 -14.25
N GLY A 151 3.93 0.87 -14.61
CA GLY A 151 2.58 0.36 -14.81
C GLY A 151 2.31 -0.20 -16.21
N GLU A 152 2.90 0.34 -17.26
CA GLU A 152 2.62 -0.07 -18.65
C GLU A 152 2.82 -1.57 -18.91
N LYS A 153 3.82 -2.19 -18.30
CA LYS A 153 4.06 -3.64 -18.42
C LYS A 153 2.95 -4.49 -17.79
N VAL A 154 2.19 -3.94 -16.87
CA VAL A 154 1.06 -4.62 -16.21
C VAL A 154 -0.18 -4.56 -17.11
N TYR A 155 -0.45 -3.40 -17.74
CA TYR A 155 -1.60 -3.22 -18.63
C TYR A 155 -1.44 -3.93 -19.99
N GLU A 156 -0.24 -3.94 -20.59
CA GLU A 156 0.00 -4.67 -21.84
C GLU A 156 -0.23 -6.17 -21.72
N LYS A 157 0.04 -6.77 -20.55
CA LYS A 157 -0.25 -8.19 -20.32
C LYS A 157 -1.74 -8.49 -20.18
N SER A 158 -2.52 -7.58 -19.59
CA SER A 158 -3.97 -7.74 -19.44
C SER A 158 -4.71 -7.57 -20.77
N SER A 159 -4.29 -6.64 -21.63
CA SER A 159 -4.93 -6.39 -22.93
C SER A 159 -4.66 -7.46 -23.98
N ARG A 160 -3.65 -8.33 -23.78
CA ARG A 160 -3.36 -9.49 -24.64
C ARG A 160 -4.12 -10.75 -24.25
N LEU A 161 -4.93 -10.72 -23.21
CA LEU A 161 -5.73 -11.84 -22.70
C LEU A 161 -7.25 -11.64 -22.93
N MET A 162 -7.62 -10.62 -23.71
CA MET A 162 -8.97 -10.46 -24.30
C MET A 162 -8.86 -10.81 -25.81
#